data_99d15759cee9305f080a372e660cd892
#
_entry.id   99d15759cee9305f080a372e660cd892
#
_cell.length_a   1.000
_cell.length_b   1.000
_cell.length_c   1.000
_cell.angle_alpha   90.00
_cell.angle_beta   90.00
_cell.angle_gamma   90.00
#
_symmetry.space_group_name_H-M   'P 1'
#
loop_
_entity.id
_entity.type
_entity.pdbx_description
1 polymer ?
#
loop_
_entity_poly.entity_id
_entity_poly.type
_entity_poly.pdbx_seq_one_letter_code
_entity_poly.pdbx_strand_id
1 'polypeptide(L)'
;IPLSEVAILFRVAAHTRSFEDRFINLGLPYKIIGGLRFYERKEIRDIIAYLRLVDNLNDDLAFERVINVPKRGIGKITLSKINNISRINNVCMFDAAEMFIQQHASKVKSEIHDFIIKVHKWNKIKKDINHIELTQIILEDSNYVSYLEQEEKNSKNPENLNRLENIREFIESLKDFENLEGFLEHVGLVMENITSTNKETISLMTMHSAKGLEFDYVFLAGWEEGVFPSMRSIEELGNSGLEEERRLAYVALTRARKKINITYVNQNRYSYASHDYNIPSRFIDELPRNLVDIKDSSFLENNNFFDNYITSQNNYQNHLSPGRKRLVSNYKSSDIEWDFNQDTSNEENMKIGDRVFHQKFGYGKILFIE
;
A
#
# COMPACT_ATOMS: atom_id res chain seq x y z
N ILE A 1 -19.50 -13.10 -20.70
CA ILE A 1 -19.75 -12.28 -19.49
C ILE A 1 -19.49 -10.85 -19.89
N PRO A 2 -20.45 -9.91 -19.74
CA PRO A 2 -20.20 -8.50 -19.94
C PRO A 2 -19.17 -7.99 -18.94
N LEU A 3 -18.18 -7.22 -19.40
CA LEU A 3 -17.13 -6.69 -18.53
C LEU A 3 -17.68 -5.72 -17.48
N SER A 4 -18.77 -5.05 -17.78
CA SER A 4 -19.47 -4.15 -16.84
C SER A 4 -20.05 -4.86 -15.61
N GLU A 5 -20.27 -6.18 -15.70
CA GLU A 5 -20.77 -7.02 -14.61
C GLU A 5 -19.65 -7.70 -13.80
N VAL A 6 -18.40 -7.30 -14.03
CA VAL A 6 -17.22 -7.83 -13.33
C VAL A 6 -16.61 -6.73 -12.45
N ALA A 7 -16.38 -7.04 -11.19
CA ALA A 7 -15.68 -6.17 -10.26
C ALA A 7 -14.52 -6.90 -9.55
N ILE A 8 -13.44 -6.17 -9.30
CA ILE A 8 -12.35 -6.61 -8.45
C ILE A 8 -12.26 -5.66 -7.26
N LEU A 9 -12.37 -6.22 -6.05
CA LEU A 9 -12.39 -5.46 -4.82
C LEU A 9 -11.10 -5.69 -4.04
N PHE A 10 -10.54 -4.58 -3.54
CA PHE A 10 -9.31 -4.55 -2.77
C PHE A 10 -9.55 -3.96 -1.39
N ARG A 11 -8.78 -4.37 -0.39
CA ARG A 11 -8.77 -3.68 0.91
C ARG A 11 -8.06 -2.34 0.81
N VAL A 12 -6.97 -2.28 0.08
CA VAL A 12 -6.12 -1.10 -0.10
C VAL A 12 -6.06 -0.72 -1.58
N ALA A 13 -6.22 0.57 -1.85
CA ALA A 13 -6.23 1.06 -3.22
C ALA A 13 -4.86 0.90 -3.93
N ALA A 14 -3.75 0.78 -3.20
CA ALA A 14 -2.43 0.55 -3.78
C ALA A 14 -2.37 -0.75 -4.60
N HIS A 15 -3.06 -1.79 -4.15
CA HIS A 15 -3.07 -3.11 -4.80
C HIS A 15 -3.75 -3.14 -6.17
N THR A 16 -4.38 -2.04 -6.63
CA THR A 16 -4.93 -1.97 -7.98
C THR A 16 -3.85 -2.01 -9.06
N ARG A 17 -2.63 -1.52 -8.76
CA ARG A 17 -1.53 -1.36 -9.73
C ARG A 17 -1.26 -2.62 -10.56
N SER A 18 -1.00 -3.73 -9.91
CA SER A 18 -0.67 -4.98 -10.62
C SER A 18 -1.77 -5.46 -11.57
N PHE A 19 -3.03 -5.16 -11.24
CA PHE A 19 -4.16 -5.41 -12.13
C PHE A 19 -4.25 -4.38 -13.24
N GLU A 20 -4.00 -3.10 -12.94
CA GLU A 20 -3.97 -2.03 -13.94
C GLU A 20 -2.92 -2.31 -15.01
N ASP A 21 -1.68 -2.60 -14.61
CA ASP A 21 -0.58 -2.95 -15.53
C ASP A 21 -0.92 -4.18 -16.37
N ARG A 22 -1.48 -5.23 -15.74
CA ARG A 22 -1.86 -6.43 -16.45
C ARG A 22 -2.99 -6.20 -17.44
N PHE A 23 -3.98 -5.39 -17.09
CA PHE A 23 -5.11 -5.06 -17.97
C PHE A 23 -4.66 -4.20 -19.15
N ILE A 24 -3.75 -3.27 -18.94
CA ILE A 24 -3.14 -2.48 -20.02
C ILE A 24 -2.41 -3.40 -20.99
N ASN A 25 -1.55 -4.28 -20.49
CA ASN A 25 -0.80 -5.22 -21.31
C ASN A 25 -1.69 -6.19 -22.11
N LEU A 26 -2.86 -6.54 -21.56
CA LEU A 26 -3.84 -7.40 -22.23
C LEU A 26 -4.84 -6.63 -23.09
N GLY A 27 -4.81 -5.29 -23.10
CA GLY A 27 -5.80 -4.45 -23.77
C GLY A 27 -7.21 -4.56 -23.18
N LEU A 28 -7.35 -4.98 -21.90
CA LEU A 28 -8.63 -5.10 -21.21
C LEU A 28 -9.07 -3.74 -20.67
N PRO A 29 -10.25 -3.25 -21.07
CA PRO A 29 -10.74 -1.96 -20.60
C PRO A 29 -11.21 -2.05 -19.14
N TYR A 30 -10.76 -1.12 -18.32
CA TYR A 30 -11.13 -1.03 -16.91
C TYR A 30 -11.39 0.41 -16.47
N LYS A 31 -12.09 0.56 -15.35
CA LYS A 31 -12.29 1.83 -14.65
C LYS A 31 -12.04 1.67 -13.15
N ILE A 32 -11.55 2.74 -12.52
CA ILE A 32 -11.44 2.80 -11.06
C ILE A 32 -12.63 3.55 -10.50
N ILE A 33 -13.29 2.97 -9.50
CA ILE A 33 -14.43 3.59 -8.82
C ILE A 33 -13.96 4.05 -7.43
N GLY A 34 -14.21 5.33 -7.12
CA GLY A 34 -13.89 5.92 -5.82
C GLY A 34 -12.43 6.30 -5.63
N GLY A 35 -11.67 6.46 -6.72
CA GLY A 35 -10.29 6.89 -6.64
C GLY A 35 -9.66 7.20 -7.99
N LEU A 36 -8.41 7.62 -7.95
CA LEU A 36 -7.58 7.83 -9.14
C LEU A 36 -6.84 6.52 -9.50
N ARG A 37 -6.52 6.36 -10.78
CA ARG A 37 -5.61 5.31 -11.22
C ARG A 37 -4.26 5.45 -10.53
N PHE A 38 -3.53 4.37 -10.39
CA PHE A 38 -2.28 4.36 -9.62
C PHE A 38 -1.31 5.46 -10.05
N TYR A 39 -1.03 5.55 -11.35
CA TYR A 39 -0.10 6.54 -11.89
C TYR A 39 -0.67 7.98 -11.96
N GLU A 40 -1.96 8.19 -11.71
CA GLU A 40 -2.58 9.53 -11.63
C GLU A 40 -2.53 10.12 -10.22
N ARG A 41 -2.23 9.31 -9.19
CA ARG A 41 -2.15 9.77 -7.80
C ARG A 41 -1.07 10.82 -7.65
N LYS A 42 -1.34 11.83 -6.83
CA LYS A 42 -0.47 13.02 -6.67
C LYS A 42 0.96 12.61 -6.31
N GLU A 43 1.12 11.76 -5.29
CA GLU A 43 2.41 11.32 -4.79
C GLU A 43 3.20 10.52 -5.84
N ILE A 44 2.53 9.70 -6.61
CA ILE A 44 3.14 8.91 -7.67
C ILE A 44 3.59 9.81 -8.84
N ARG A 45 2.73 10.75 -9.24
CA ARG A 45 3.08 11.74 -10.27
C ARG A 45 4.24 12.64 -9.84
N ASP A 46 4.36 12.95 -8.55
CA ASP A 46 5.47 13.74 -8.01
C ASP A 46 6.79 12.94 -8.12
N ILE A 47 6.78 11.65 -7.75
CA ILE A 47 7.97 10.78 -7.86
C ILE A 47 8.36 10.58 -9.33
N ILE A 48 7.39 10.29 -10.20
CA ILE A 48 7.65 10.16 -11.65
C ILE A 48 8.26 11.44 -12.20
N ALA A 49 7.78 12.61 -11.79
CA ALA A 49 8.34 13.88 -12.24
C ALA A 49 9.79 14.09 -11.73
N TYR A 50 10.12 13.66 -10.51
CA TYR A 50 11.51 13.63 -10.05
C TYR A 50 12.38 12.74 -10.93
N LEU A 51 11.93 11.53 -11.23
CA LEU A 51 12.66 10.57 -12.05
C LEU A 51 12.85 11.10 -13.49
N ARG A 52 11.81 11.68 -14.09
CA ARG A 52 11.86 12.29 -15.41
C ARG A 52 12.84 13.45 -15.47
N LEU A 53 12.84 14.33 -14.45
CA LEU A 53 13.78 15.45 -14.38
C LEU A 53 15.22 14.95 -14.25
N VAL A 54 15.46 13.93 -13.43
CA VAL A 54 16.80 13.33 -13.27
C VAL A 54 17.24 12.62 -14.54
N ASP A 55 16.31 12.03 -15.28
CA ASP A 55 16.61 11.39 -16.56
C ASP A 55 16.90 12.42 -17.65
N ASN A 56 16.06 13.43 -17.77
CA ASN A 56 16.17 14.50 -18.75
C ASN A 56 16.00 15.88 -18.10
N LEU A 57 17.08 16.61 -17.92
CA LEU A 57 17.08 17.95 -17.33
C LEU A 57 16.29 18.99 -18.16
N ASN A 58 16.02 18.71 -19.44
CA ASN A 58 15.22 19.56 -20.31
C ASN A 58 13.70 19.35 -20.16
N ASP A 59 13.26 18.51 -19.23
CA ASP A 59 11.83 18.30 -18.97
C ASP A 59 11.26 19.44 -18.09
N ASP A 60 10.82 20.51 -18.74
CA ASP A 60 10.27 21.69 -18.08
C ASP A 60 9.02 21.38 -17.26
N LEU A 61 8.17 20.44 -17.69
CA LEU A 61 6.97 20.05 -16.96
C LEU A 61 7.32 19.29 -15.68
N ALA A 62 8.31 18.41 -15.75
CA ALA A 62 8.81 17.70 -14.58
C ALA A 62 9.46 18.67 -13.60
N PHE A 63 10.29 19.61 -14.09
CA PHE A 63 10.90 20.65 -13.27
C PHE A 63 9.85 21.49 -12.55
N GLU A 64 8.88 22.06 -13.27
CA GLU A 64 7.84 22.91 -12.70
C GLU A 64 7.05 22.18 -11.60
N ARG A 65 6.82 20.88 -11.79
CA ARG A 65 6.10 20.08 -10.82
C ARG A 65 6.87 19.89 -9.52
N VAL A 66 8.18 19.59 -9.57
CA VAL A 66 8.93 19.14 -8.39
C VAL A 66 9.72 20.24 -7.68
N ILE A 67 9.97 21.36 -8.32
CA ILE A 67 10.82 22.43 -7.75
C ILE A 67 10.30 22.95 -6.38
N ASN A 68 8.99 22.92 -6.14
CA ASN A 68 8.37 23.34 -4.88
C ASN A 68 7.62 22.20 -4.18
N VAL A 69 7.98 20.97 -4.43
CA VAL A 69 7.44 19.78 -3.78
C VAL A 69 8.59 18.91 -3.28
N PRO A 70 8.82 18.79 -1.95
CA PRO A 70 8.20 19.50 -0.82
C PRO A 70 8.29 21.02 -0.90
N LYS A 71 7.48 21.73 -0.09
CA LYS A 71 7.44 23.20 -0.10
C LYS A 71 8.81 23.81 0.23
N ARG A 72 9.38 24.57 -0.71
CA ARG A 72 10.67 25.30 -0.60
C ARG A 72 10.51 26.82 -0.65
N GLY A 73 9.27 27.33 -0.47
CA GLY A 73 9.00 28.75 -0.56
C GLY A 73 9.04 29.34 -2.00
N ILE A 74 9.07 28.48 -3.00
CA ILE A 74 9.10 28.87 -4.42
C ILE A 74 7.67 29.03 -4.90
N GLY A 75 7.20 30.28 -4.91
CA GLY A 75 5.84 30.60 -5.34
C GLY A 75 5.72 30.90 -6.84
N LYS A 76 4.48 31.15 -7.28
CA LYS A 76 4.15 31.46 -8.69
C LYS A 76 4.99 32.62 -9.27
N ILE A 77 5.29 33.64 -8.47
CA ILE A 77 6.09 34.80 -8.90
C ILE A 77 7.52 34.38 -9.25
N THR A 78 8.15 33.55 -8.45
CA THR A 78 9.51 33.06 -8.72
C THR A 78 9.52 32.16 -9.94
N LEU A 79 8.56 31.23 -10.06
CA LEU A 79 8.39 30.39 -11.26
C LEU A 79 8.20 31.21 -12.53
N SER A 80 7.37 32.26 -12.48
CA SER A 80 7.20 33.16 -13.63
C SER A 80 8.49 33.87 -14.04
N LYS A 81 9.34 34.26 -13.07
CA LYS A 81 10.64 34.87 -13.37
C LYS A 81 11.57 33.86 -14.04
N ILE A 82 11.64 32.62 -13.54
CA ILE A 82 12.45 31.55 -14.16
C ILE A 82 11.95 31.26 -15.57
N ASN A 83 10.63 31.13 -15.76
CA ASN A 83 10.03 30.92 -17.08
C ASN A 83 10.35 32.07 -18.07
N ASN A 84 10.33 33.32 -17.62
CA ASN A 84 10.73 34.47 -18.44
C ASN A 84 12.21 34.39 -18.86
N ILE A 85 13.11 33.99 -17.94
CA ILE A 85 14.53 33.81 -18.26
C ILE A 85 14.67 32.67 -19.30
N SER A 86 13.98 31.57 -19.12
CA SER A 86 13.94 30.44 -20.06
C SER A 86 13.55 30.90 -21.48
N ARG A 87 12.47 31.67 -21.59
CA ARG A 87 11.96 32.17 -22.87
C ARG A 87 12.92 33.19 -23.53
N ILE A 88 13.48 34.10 -22.75
CA ILE A 88 14.36 35.13 -23.28
C ILE A 88 15.68 34.54 -23.81
N ASN A 89 16.22 33.55 -23.09
CA ASN A 89 17.50 32.92 -23.43
C ASN A 89 17.33 31.64 -24.26
N ASN A 90 16.11 31.20 -24.54
CA ASN A 90 15.79 29.97 -25.26
C ASN A 90 16.50 28.73 -24.66
N VAL A 91 16.44 28.60 -23.36
CA VAL A 91 16.99 27.48 -22.57
C VAL A 91 15.89 26.77 -21.78
N CYS A 92 16.14 25.54 -21.29
CA CYS A 92 15.19 24.86 -20.43
C CYS A 92 15.00 25.57 -19.07
N MET A 93 13.92 25.25 -18.35
CA MET A 93 13.63 25.89 -17.06
C MET A 93 14.68 25.54 -16.00
N PHE A 94 15.34 24.40 -16.10
CA PHE A 94 16.41 23.99 -15.20
C PHE A 94 17.62 24.93 -15.34
N ASP A 95 18.11 25.14 -16.57
CA ASP A 95 19.21 26.09 -16.87
C ASP A 95 18.80 27.52 -16.53
N ALA A 96 17.55 27.90 -16.82
CA ALA A 96 17.03 29.21 -16.46
C ALA A 96 17.00 29.42 -14.94
N ALA A 97 16.78 28.38 -14.13
CA ALA A 97 16.87 28.47 -12.68
C ALA A 97 18.32 28.66 -12.19
N GLU A 98 19.31 28.07 -12.87
CA GLU A 98 20.72 28.31 -12.61
C GLU A 98 21.08 29.79 -12.90
N MET A 99 20.64 30.34 -14.04
CA MET A 99 20.81 31.75 -14.36
C MET A 99 20.13 32.67 -13.35
N PHE A 100 18.92 32.31 -12.89
CA PHE A 100 18.18 33.07 -11.88
C PHE A 100 18.95 33.18 -10.57
N ILE A 101 19.64 32.11 -10.15
CA ILE A 101 20.46 32.09 -8.96
C ILE A 101 21.63 33.09 -9.06
N GLN A 102 22.22 33.25 -10.23
CA GLN A 102 23.35 34.16 -10.42
C GLN A 102 22.94 35.65 -10.33
N GLN A 103 21.70 35.97 -10.73
CA GLN A 103 21.21 37.34 -10.89
C GLN A 103 20.54 37.95 -9.64
N HIS A 104 20.10 37.15 -8.69
CA HIS A 104 19.26 37.61 -7.57
C HIS A 104 19.85 37.20 -6.22
N ALA A 105 19.77 38.05 -5.21
CA ALA A 105 20.13 37.74 -3.82
C ALA A 105 18.86 37.60 -2.96
N SER A 106 18.47 36.38 -2.56
CA SER A 106 17.34 36.15 -1.67
C SER A 106 17.43 34.78 -1.00
N LYS A 107 16.68 34.59 0.11
CA LYS A 107 16.56 33.26 0.80
C LYS A 107 16.06 32.18 -0.13
N VAL A 108 15.11 32.49 -1.03
CA VAL A 108 14.60 31.57 -2.04
C VAL A 108 15.66 31.04 -2.99
N LYS A 109 16.72 31.83 -3.22
CA LYS A 109 17.88 31.43 -4.01
C LYS A 109 18.62 30.24 -3.40
N SER A 110 18.81 30.21 -2.08
CA SER A 110 19.48 29.11 -1.39
C SER A 110 18.68 27.78 -1.61
N GLU A 111 17.38 27.83 -1.49
CA GLU A 111 16.52 26.66 -1.67
C GLU A 111 16.53 26.13 -3.12
N ILE A 112 16.55 27.05 -4.11
CA ILE A 112 16.69 26.68 -5.52
C ILE A 112 18.07 26.09 -5.79
N HIS A 113 19.12 26.72 -5.24
CA HIS A 113 20.48 26.24 -5.40
C HIS A 113 20.68 24.83 -4.83
N ASP A 114 20.20 24.60 -3.61
CA ASP A 114 20.27 23.29 -2.97
C ASP A 114 19.51 22.22 -3.76
N PHE A 115 18.36 22.60 -4.32
CA PHE A 115 17.59 21.69 -5.20
C PHE A 115 18.39 21.35 -6.47
N ILE A 116 18.97 22.34 -7.14
CA ILE A 116 19.76 22.14 -8.37
C ILE A 116 20.98 21.25 -8.10
N ILE A 117 21.69 21.46 -7.01
CA ILE A 117 22.84 20.63 -6.61
C ILE A 117 22.40 19.17 -6.43
N LYS A 118 21.26 18.95 -5.76
CA LYS A 118 20.70 17.59 -5.58
C LYS A 118 20.38 16.95 -6.91
N VAL A 119 19.71 17.65 -7.82
CA VAL A 119 19.35 17.12 -9.14
C VAL A 119 20.59 16.77 -9.95
N HIS A 120 21.61 17.60 -9.96
CA HIS A 120 22.90 17.27 -10.61
C HIS A 120 23.58 16.05 -9.99
N LYS A 121 23.58 15.95 -8.65
CA LYS A 121 24.08 14.75 -7.95
C LYS A 121 23.34 13.51 -8.43
N TRP A 122 22.01 13.52 -8.43
CA TRP A 122 21.19 12.38 -8.85
C TRP A 122 21.39 12.02 -10.33
N ASN A 123 21.44 13.01 -11.22
CA ASN A 123 21.71 12.80 -12.64
C ASN A 123 23.08 12.16 -12.87
N LYS A 124 24.10 12.51 -12.07
CA LYS A 124 25.43 11.92 -12.15
C LYS A 124 25.44 10.47 -11.69
N ILE A 125 24.87 10.19 -10.52
CA ILE A 125 24.89 8.84 -9.92
C ILE A 125 23.96 7.85 -10.62
N LYS A 126 22.96 8.31 -11.40
CA LYS A 126 22.00 7.43 -12.09
C LYS A 126 22.64 6.38 -13.01
N LYS A 127 23.92 6.62 -13.43
CA LYS A 127 24.67 5.70 -14.27
C LYS A 127 25.37 4.59 -13.49
N ASP A 128 25.59 4.80 -12.19
CA ASP A 128 26.39 3.94 -11.33
C ASP A 128 25.53 3.05 -10.44
N ILE A 129 24.25 3.40 -10.24
CA ILE A 129 23.31 2.70 -9.37
C ILE A 129 22.05 2.29 -10.11
N ASN A 130 21.33 1.31 -9.58
CA ASN A 130 20.06 0.90 -10.16
C ASN A 130 18.95 1.95 -9.90
N HIS A 131 17.90 1.90 -10.72
CA HIS A 131 16.80 2.87 -10.67
C HIS A 131 15.97 2.79 -9.38
N ILE A 132 15.95 1.66 -8.69
CA ILE A 132 15.27 1.48 -7.41
C ILE A 132 16.02 2.25 -6.32
N GLU A 133 17.33 2.02 -6.23
CA GLU A 133 18.21 2.72 -5.29
C GLU A 133 18.24 4.24 -5.56
N LEU A 134 18.31 4.62 -6.85
CA LEU A 134 18.19 6.02 -7.25
C LEU A 134 16.89 6.66 -6.74
N THR A 135 15.77 5.96 -6.88
CA THR A 135 14.47 6.44 -6.40
C THR A 135 14.45 6.62 -4.88
N GLN A 136 15.01 5.67 -4.13
CA GLN A 136 15.11 5.75 -2.68
C GLN A 136 15.97 6.95 -2.25
N ILE A 137 17.13 7.15 -2.87
CA ILE A 137 18.00 8.31 -2.61
C ILE A 137 17.27 9.62 -2.91
N ILE A 138 16.53 9.72 -4.01
CA ILE A 138 15.75 10.92 -4.35
C ILE A 138 14.68 11.20 -3.29
N LEU A 139 13.97 10.20 -2.84
CA LEU A 139 12.92 10.33 -1.81
C LEU A 139 13.49 10.80 -0.47
N GLU A 140 14.64 10.27 -0.05
CA GLU A 140 15.33 10.62 1.18
C GLU A 140 15.95 12.04 1.07
N ASP A 141 16.79 12.29 0.07
CA ASP A 141 17.48 13.56 -0.12
C ASP A 141 16.50 14.74 -0.30
N SER A 142 15.35 14.50 -0.95
CA SER A 142 14.31 15.52 -1.13
C SER A 142 13.47 15.76 0.13
N ASN A 143 13.57 14.90 1.16
CA ASN A 143 12.69 14.85 2.33
C ASN A 143 11.21 14.63 1.97
N TYR A 144 10.93 13.98 0.83
CA TYR A 144 9.55 13.81 0.33
C TYR A 144 8.72 12.91 1.23
N VAL A 145 9.30 11.82 1.75
CA VAL A 145 8.62 10.90 2.68
C VAL A 145 8.21 11.64 3.96
N SER A 146 9.15 12.36 4.60
CA SER A 146 8.86 13.13 5.82
C SER A 146 7.81 14.22 5.60
N TYR A 147 7.81 14.83 4.42
CA TYR A 147 6.78 15.80 4.03
C TYR A 147 5.39 15.15 3.97
N LEU A 148 5.26 13.95 3.39
CA LEU A 148 3.98 13.23 3.32
C LEU A 148 3.52 12.73 4.69
N GLU A 149 4.44 12.28 5.56
CA GLU A 149 4.12 11.89 6.94
C GLU A 149 3.52 13.07 7.73
N GLN A 150 4.06 14.27 7.53
CA GLN A 150 3.51 15.47 8.17
C GLN A 150 2.14 15.85 7.59
N GLU A 151 1.96 15.74 6.27
CA GLU A 151 0.64 15.96 5.64
C GLU A 151 -0.38 14.94 6.14
N GLU A 152 0.00 13.66 6.30
CA GLU A 152 -0.87 12.59 6.80
C GLU A 152 -1.33 12.86 8.24
N LYS A 153 -0.40 13.22 9.14
CA LYS A 153 -0.70 13.55 10.54
C LYS A 153 -1.65 14.75 10.69
N ASN A 154 -1.56 15.70 9.77
CA ASN A 154 -2.35 16.93 9.80
C ASN A 154 -3.68 16.82 9.04
N SER A 155 -3.89 15.74 8.29
CA SER A 155 -5.05 15.57 7.42
C SER A 155 -6.09 14.64 8.03
N LYS A 156 -7.36 15.08 7.99
CA LYS A 156 -8.52 14.22 8.28
C LYS A 156 -9.07 13.54 7.02
N ASN A 157 -8.43 13.74 5.86
CA ASN A 157 -8.90 13.18 4.60
C ASN A 157 -8.39 11.74 4.44
N PRO A 158 -9.27 10.74 4.28
CA PRO A 158 -8.89 9.34 4.09
C PRO A 158 -7.96 9.09 2.89
N GLU A 159 -8.04 9.91 1.85
CA GLU A 159 -7.17 9.81 0.67
C GLU A 159 -5.69 10.05 1.00
N ASN A 160 -5.40 10.84 2.04
CA ASN A 160 -4.03 11.12 2.46
C ASN A 160 -3.42 9.99 3.29
N LEU A 161 -4.25 9.13 3.90
CA LEU A 161 -3.82 8.08 4.81
C LEU A 161 -3.07 6.91 4.14
N ASN A 162 -3.15 6.78 2.81
CA ASN A 162 -2.56 5.66 2.07
C ASN A 162 -1.39 6.08 1.16
N ARG A 163 -0.89 7.33 1.27
CA ARG A 163 0.15 7.82 0.35
C ARG A 163 1.48 7.12 0.54
N LEU A 164 1.86 6.84 1.78
CA LEU A 164 3.11 6.11 2.06
C LEU A 164 3.05 4.67 1.54
N GLU A 165 1.88 4.04 1.60
CA GLU A 165 1.68 2.71 1.03
C GLU A 165 1.74 2.73 -0.49
N ASN A 166 1.18 3.76 -1.12
CA ASN A 166 1.34 3.97 -2.56
C ASN A 166 2.81 4.13 -2.98
N ILE A 167 3.64 4.79 -2.16
CA ILE A 167 5.08 4.90 -2.44
C ILE A 167 5.78 3.54 -2.31
N ARG A 168 5.44 2.74 -1.31
CA ARG A 168 6.00 1.39 -1.16
C ARG A 168 5.66 0.52 -2.36
N GLU A 169 4.39 0.52 -2.76
CA GLU A 169 3.94 -0.19 -3.96
C GLU A 169 4.64 0.33 -5.23
N PHE A 170 4.88 1.65 -5.32
CA PHE A 170 5.63 2.23 -6.43
C PHE A 170 7.06 1.71 -6.48
N ILE A 171 7.78 1.69 -5.37
CA ILE A 171 9.15 1.17 -5.29
C ILE A 171 9.18 -0.32 -5.66
N GLU A 172 8.20 -1.11 -5.19
CA GLU A 172 8.08 -2.51 -5.58
C GLU A 172 7.84 -2.66 -7.09
N SER A 173 7.04 -1.76 -7.68
CA SER A 173 6.78 -1.79 -9.12
C SER A 173 8.01 -1.60 -9.99
N LEU A 174 9.00 -0.85 -9.50
CA LEU A 174 10.23 -0.61 -10.24
C LEU A 174 11.04 -1.91 -10.46
N LYS A 175 10.86 -2.93 -9.62
CA LYS A 175 11.52 -4.23 -9.75
C LYS A 175 11.12 -5.00 -11.02
N ASP A 176 9.98 -4.67 -11.61
CA ASP A 176 9.47 -5.29 -12.81
C ASP A 176 10.19 -4.78 -14.09
N PHE A 177 11.04 -3.76 -13.96
CA PHE A 177 11.74 -3.10 -15.07
C PHE A 177 13.26 -3.26 -14.93
N GLU A 178 13.94 -3.41 -16.07
CA GLU A 178 15.39 -3.54 -16.09
C GLU A 178 16.13 -2.23 -15.77
N ASN A 179 15.54 -1.11 -16.19
CA ASN A 179 16.14 0.22 -16.04
C ASN A 179 15.08 1.34 -15.95
N LEU A 180 15.55 2.56 -15.66
CA LEU A 180 14.68 3.73 -15.52
C LEU A 180 13.97 4.10 -16.81
N GLU A 181 14.66 3.99 -17.97
CA GLU A 181 14.13 4.38 -19.27
C GLU A 181 12.91 3.50 -19.65
N GLY A 182 13.05 2.18 -19.52
CA GLY A 182 11.94 1.24 -19.77
C GLY A 182 10.74 1.46 -18.85
N PHE A 183 10.99 1.82 -17.59
CA PHE A 183 9.92 2.22 -16.67
C PHE A 183 9.21 3.50 -17.12
N LEU A 184 9.97 4.57 -17.46
CA LEU A 184 9.38 5.84 -17.88
C LEU A 184 8.61 5.72 -19.21
N GLU A 185 9.09 4.89 -20.13
CA GLU A 185 8.40 4.57 -21.38
C GLU A 185 7.06 3.86 -21.10
N HIS A 186 7.07 2.85 -20.23
CA HIS A 186 5.85 2.15 -19.80
C HIS A 186 4.83 3.12 -19.21
N VAL A 187 5.25 4.00 -18.28
CA VAL A 187 4.37 5.01 -17.69
C VAL A 187 3.79 5.94 -18.75
N GLY A 188 4.57 6.34 -19.75
CA GLY A 188 4.10 7.15 -20.88
C GLY A 188 2.96 6.45 -21.62
N LEU A 189 3.14 5.18 -21.99
CA LEU A 189 2.11 4.38 -22.67
C LEU A 189 0.85 4.20 -21.84
N VAL A 190 1.00 3.99 -20.51
CA VAL A 190 -0.14 3.88 -19.58
C VAL A 190 -0.94 5.16 -19.56
N MET A 191 -0.28 6.32 -19.49
CA MET A 191 -0.95 7.62 -19.43
C MET A 191 -1.67 7.98 -20.75
N GLU A 192 -1.16 7.56 -21.91
CA GLU A 192 -1.79 7.79 -23.20
C GLU A 192 -3.04 6.94 -23.43
N ASN A 193 -3.06 5.69 -22.96
CA ASN A 193 -4.20 4.77 -23.12
C ASN A 193 -5.47 5.16 -22.33
N ILE A 194 -5.41 6.22 -21.55
CA ILE A 194 -6.50 6.72 -20.68
C ILE A 194 -7.69 7.29 -21.46
N THR A 195 -7.56 7.63 -22.72
CA THR A 195 -8.55 8.45 -23.47
C THR A 195 -9.68 7.69 -24.18
N SER A 196 -9.72 6.35 -24.15
CA SER A 196 -10.74 5.56 -24.86
C SER A 196 -11.97 5.26 -23.96
N THR A 197 -13.00 6.12 -24.00
CA THR A 197 -14.11 6.18 -23.03
C THR A 197 -15.38 5.37 -23.36
N ASN A 198 -15.45 4.57 -24.42
CA ASN A 198 -16.71 3.96 -24.88
C ASN A 198 -16.77 2.43 -24.87
N LYS A 199 -16.01 1.73 -24.05
CA LYS A 199 -16.06 0.26 -23.96
C LYS A 199 -16.68 -0.17 -22.63
N GLU A 200 -17.35 -1.35 -22.62
CA GLU A 200 -17.67 -2.04 -21.39
C GLU A 200 -16.39 -2.27 -20.59
N THR A 201 -16.40 -1.89 -19.31
CA THR A 201 -15.19 -1.85 -18.49
C THR A 201 -15.32 -2.70 -17.23
N ILE A 202 -14.25 -3.39 -16.86
CA ILE A 202 -14.12 -4.04 -15.55
C ILE A 202 -14.00 -2.94 -14.47
N SER A 203 -14.69 -3.12 -13.35
CA SER A 203 -14.67 -2.16 -12.24
C SER A 203 -13.60 -2.58 -11.20
N LEU A 204 -12.62 -1.71 -10.97
CA LEU A 204 -11.64 -1.85 -9.89
C LEU A 204 -11.99 -0.87 -8.77
N MET A 205 -12.07 -1.32 -7.51
CA MET A 205 -12.43 -0.45 -6.40
C MET A 205 -12.00 -1.03 -5.06
N THR A 206 -11.99 -0.18 -4.03
CA THR A 206 -11.85 -0.68 -2.66
C THR A 206 -13.17 -1.30 -2.17
N MET A 207 -13.09 -2.21 -1.20
CA MET A 207 -14.27 -2.81 -0.56
C MET A 207 -15.19 -1.73 0.03
N HIS A 208 -14.64 -0.63 0.53
CA HIS A 208 -15.43 0.50 1.04
C HIS A 208 -16.22 1.20 -0.08
N SER A 209 -15.60 1.41 -1.23
CA SER A 209 -16.24 2.05 -2.38
C SER A 209 -17.30 1.17 -3.04
N ALA A 210 -17.29 -0.13 -2.77
CA ALA A 210 -18.25 -1.08 -3.28
C ALA A 210 -19.60 -1.06 -2.56
N LYS A 211 -19.71 -0.33 -1.43
CA LYS A 211 -20.97 -0.24 -0.67
C LYS A 211 -22.09 0.34 -1.53
N GLY A 212 -23.18 -0.41 -1.65
CA GLY A 212 -24.35 -0.03 -2.46
C GLY A 212 -24.27 -0.41 -3.94
N LEU A 213 -23.13 -0.95 -4.40
CA LEU A 213 -22.97 -1.48 -5.75
C LEU A 213 -23.14 -3.00 -5.75
N GLU A 214 -23.52 -3.58 -6.90
CA GLU A 214 -23.65 -5.04 -7.07
C GLU A 214 -23.19 -5.43 -8.47
N PHE A 215 -22.58 -6.63 -8.56
CA PHE A 215 -22.03 -7.18 -9.80
C PHE A 215 -22.35 -8.67 -9.90
N ASP A 216 -22.42 -9.20 -11.11
CA ASP A 216 -22.64 -10.63 -11.29
C ASP A 216 -21.44 -11.45 -10.81
N TYR A 217 -20.22 -10.97 -11.08
CA TYR A 217 -18.95 -11.63 -10.76
C TYR A 217 -18.05 -10.70 -9.97
N VAL A 218 -17.67 -11.12 -8.77
CA VAL A 218 -16.81 -10.36 -7.88
C VAL A 218 -15.55 -11.16 -7.59
N PHE A 219 -14.41 -10.49 -7.74
CA PHE A 219 -13.10 -10.98 -7.32
C PHE A 219 -12.66 -10.21 -6.08
N LEU A 220 -12.34 -10.91 -5.01
CA LEU A 220 -11.84 -10.36 -3.77
C LEU A 220 -10.35 -10.66 -3.69
N ALA A 221 -9.51 -9.66 -3.92
CA ALA A 221 -8.08 -9.83 -4.01
C ALA A 221 -7.38 -9.46 -2.69
N GLY A 222 -6.30 -10.19 -2.36
CA GLY A 222 -5.47 -9.92 -1.21
C GLY A 222 -6.12 -10.30 0.12
N TRP A 223 -6.79 -11.45 0.19
CA TRP A 223 -7.34 -11.98 1.45
C TRP A 223 -6.28 -12.70 2.26
N GLU A 224 -5.39 -11.91 2.88
CA GLU A 224 -4.21 -12.35 3.62
C GLU A 224 -4.14 -11.64 4.97
N GLU A 225 -3.68 -12.34 6.01
CA GLU A 225 -3.44 -11.75 7.32
C GLU A 225 -2.47 -10.57 7.21
N GLY A 226 -2.85 -9.43 7.83
CA GLY A 226 -2.08 -8.20 7.77
C GLY A 226 -2.51 -7.26 6.64
N VAL A 227 -3.05 -7.80 5.53
CA VAL A 227 -3.66 -7.04 4.44
C VAL A 227 -5.16 -6.91 4.68
N PHE A 228 -5.85 -8.05 4.85
CA PHE A 228 -7.25 -8.13 5.19
C PHE A 228 -7.54 -9.35 6.08
N PRO A 229 -7.77 -9.14 7.40
CA PRO A 229 -7.91 -7.86 8.09
C PRO A 229 -6.64 -7.02 8.12
N SER A 230 -6.80 -5.69 8.08
CA SER A 230 -5.68 -4.75 8.12
C SER A 230 -4.98 -4.78 9.47
N MET A 231 -3.66 -5.03 9.49
CA MET A 231 -2.87 -4.99 10.73
C MET A 231 -2.99 -3.64 11.43
N ARG A 232 -2.93 -2.55 10.67
CA ARG A 232 -3.07 -1.19 11.20
C ARG A 232 -4.39 -0.99 11.94
N SER A 233 -5.50 -1.46 11.37
CA SER A 233 -6.83 -1.35 11.99
C SER A 233 -6.89 -2.10 13.34
N ILE A 234 -6.24 -3.27 13.40
CA ILE A 234 -6.17 -4.09 14.60
C ILE A 234 -5.24 -3.44 15.66
N GLU A 235 -4.11 -2.88 15.26
CA GLU A 235 -3.17 -2.21 16.16
C GLU A 235 -3.76 -0.92 16.76
N GLU A 236 -4.49 -0.13 15.97
CA GLU A 236 -5.09 1.12 16.41
C GLU A 236 -6.33 0.92 17.31
N LEU A 237 -7.20 -0.07 16.98
CA LEU A 237 -8.53 -0.21 17.58
C LEU A 237 -8.75 -1.56 18.29
N GLY A 238 -7.77 -2.46 18.29
CA GLY A 238 -7.89 -3.77 18.92
C GLY A 238 -9.03 -4.62 18.32
N ASN A 239 -9.80 -5.26 19.19
CA ASN A 239 -10.92 -6.10 18.79
C ASN A 239 -12.01 -5.33 18.02
N SER A 240 -12.23 -4.06 18.31
CA SER A 240 -13.21 -3.26 17.58
C SER A 240 -12.79 -3.03 16.13
N GLY A 241 -11.47 -2.89 15.87
CA GLY A 241 -10.92 -2.83 14.52
C GLY A 241 -11.15 -4.12 13.75
N LEU A 242 -10.94 -5.27 14.39
CA LEU A 242 -11.21 -6.58 13.77
C LEU A 242 -12.69 -6.75 13.42
N GLU A 243 -13.60 -6.32 14.29
CA GLU A 243 -15.04 -6.38 14.01
C GLU A 243 -15.45 -5.46 12.86
N GLU A 244 -14.82 -4.30 12.73
CA GLU A 244 -15.07 -3.43 11.58
C GLU A 244 -14.57 -4.06 10.26
N GLU A 245 -13.38 -4.68 10.29
CA GLU A 245 -12.86 -5.44 9.15
C GLU A 245 -13.79 -6.62 8.77
N ARG A 246 -14.40 -7.29 9.78
CA ARG A 246 -15.39 -8.36 9.55
C ARG A 246 -16.66 -7.83 8.88
N ARG A 247 -17.15 -6.65 9.30
CA ARG A 247 -18.28 -5.99 8.63
C ARG A 247 -17.94 -5.65 7.18
N LEU A 248 -16.71 -5.22 6.93
CA LEU A 248 -16.25 -4.93 5.58
C LEU A 248 -16.15 -6.21 4.74
N ALA A 249 -15.72 -7.34 5.32
CA ALA A 249 -15.74 -8.65 4.66
C ALA A 249 -17.16 -9.04 4.27
N TYR A 250 -18.14 -8.87 5.16
CA TYR A 250 -19.54 -9.10 4.87
C TYR A 250 -20.03 -8.20 3.71
N VAL A 251 -19.68 -6.92 3.74
CA VAL A 251 -20.03 -6.01 2.63
C VAL A 251 -19.44 -6.53 1.31
N ALA A 252 -18.16 -6.88 1.28
CA ALA A 252 -17.48 -7.35 0.07
C ALA A 252 -18.13 -8.63 -0.49
N LEU A 253 -18.41 -9.61 0.38
CA LEU A 253 -19.06 -10.86 0.01
C LEU A 253 -20.46 -10.66 -0.57
N THR A 254 -21.22 -9.71 -0.03
CA THR A 254 -22.60 -9.44 -0.49
C THR A 254 -22.68 -8.60 -1.76
N ARG A 255 -21.55 -8.23 -2.38
CA ARG A 255 -21.56 -7.49 -3.66
C ARG A 255 -21.78 -8.36 -4.88
N ALA A 256 -21.61 -9.68 -4.75
CA ALA A 256 -21.78 -10.60 -5.86
C ALA A 256 -23.22 -11.11 -5.94
N ARG A 257 -23.82 -11.02 -7.15
CA ARG A 257 -25.12 -11.60 -7.46
C ARG A 257 -25.04 -13.07 -7.86
N LYS A 258 -23.94 -13.50 -8.51
CA LYS A 258 -23.81 -14.86 -9.05
C LYS A 258 -22.62 -15.63 -8.50
N LYS A 259 -21.42 -15.02 -8.53
CA LYS A 259 -20.21 -15.73 -8.15
C LYS A 259 -19.18 -14.83 -7.51
N ILE A 260 -18.53 -15.37 -6.47
CA ILE A 260 -17.38 -14.75 -5.81
C ILE A 260 -16.15 -15.61 -6.08
N ASN A 261 -15.01 -14.95 -6.31
CA ASN A 261 -13.71 -15.57 -6.31
C ASN A 261 -12.83 -14.84 -5.29
N ILE A 262 -12.34 -15.54 -4.29
CA ILE A 262 -11.44 -15.02 -3.27
C ILE A 262 -10.03 -15.47 -3.64
N THR A 263 -9.07 -14.55 -3.62
CA THR A 263 -7.69 -14.87 -3.94
C THR A 263 -6.74 -14.37 -2.85
N TYR A 264 -5.73 -15.17 -2.57
CA TYR A 264 -4.61 -14.83 -1.70
C TYR A 264 -3.32 -15.40 -2.28
N VAL A 265 -2.17 -14.89 -1.84
CA VAL A 265 -0.84 -15.28 -2.31
C VAL A 265 -0.08 -15.95 -1.17
N ASN A 266 0.45 -17.15 -1.41
CA ASN A 266 1.24 -17.87 -0.40
C ASN A 266 2.64 -17.30 -0.20
N GLN A 267 3.23 -16.72 -1.25
CA GLN A 267 4.55 -16.10 -1.22
C GLN A 267 4.55 -14.80 -1.98
N ASN A 268 5.11 -13.76 -1.37
CA ASN A 268 5.36 -12.53 -2.08
C ASN A 268 6.60 -12.71 -2.97
N ARG A 269 6.48 -12.59 -4.29
CA ARG A 269 7.58 -12.77 -5.27
C ARG A 269 8.81 -11.91 -4.99
N TYR A 270 8.63 -10.83 -4.23
CA TYR A 270 9.62 -9.78 -4.01
C TYR A 270 10.26 -9.79 -2.62
N SER A 271 9.86 -10.68 -1.73
CA SER A 271 10.46 -10.80 -0.39
C SER A 271 11.65 -11.76 -0.41
N TYR A 272 12.81 -11.31 -0.90
CA TYR A 272 14.06 -12.08 -0.85
C TYR A 272 14.67 -12.19 0.56
N ALA A 273 14.22 -11.39 1.52
CA ALA A 273 14.86 -11.26 2.83
C ALA A 273 14.21 -12.09 3.95
N SER A 274 12.97 -12.55 3.76
CA SER A 274 12.30 -13.39 4.73
C SER A 274 11.51 -14.48 4.01
N HIS A 275 11.69 -15.73 4.42
CA HIS A 275 10.85 -16.86 4.03
C HIS A 275 9.46 -16.76 4.68
N ASP A 276 8.89 -15.54 4.73
CA ASP A 276 7.60 -15.31 5.33
C ASP A 276 6.52 -15.70 4.30
N TYR A 277 5.93 -16.87 4.53
CA TYR A 277 4.71 -17.27 3.84
C TYR A 277 3.57 -16.36 4.29
N ASN A 278 2.85 -15.79 3.35
CA ASN A 278 1.61 -15.08 3.65
C ASN A 278 0.59 -16.10 4.18
N ILE A 279 -0.05 -15.75 5.27
CA ILE A 279 -1.09 -16.57 5.87
C ILE A 279 -2.43 -16.14 5.25
N PRO A 280 -3.28 -17.08 4.78
CA PRO A 280 -4.62 -16.75 4.34
C PRO A 280 -5.40 -15.98 5.40
N SER A 281 -6.27 -15.07 4.98
CA SER A 281 -7.13 -14.32 5.89
C SER A 281 -7.97 -15.23 6.75
N ARG A 282 -8.04 -14.97 8.06
CA ARG A 282 -8.93 -15.67 9.00
C ARG A 282 -10.40 -15.64 8.59
N PHE A 283 -10.83 -14.66 7.82
CA PHE A 283 -12.19 -14.57 7.32
C PHE A 283 -12.54 -15.66 6.31
N ILE A 284 -11.54 -16.32 5.70
CA ILE A 284 -11.76 -17.48 4.83
C ILE A 284 -12.23 -18.68 5.68
N ASP A 285 -11.66 -18.85 6.87
CA ASP A 285 -12.04 -19.95 7.78
C ASP A 285 -13.45 -19.78 8.38
N GLU A 286 -13.96 -18.53 8.40
CA GLU A 286 -15.33 -18.21 8.85
C GLU A 286 -16.40 -18.55 7.79
N LEU A 287 -15.99 -18.87 6.55
CA LEU A 287 -16.93 -19.20 5.48
C LEU A 287 -17.47 -20.66 5.63
N PRO A 288 -18.76 -20.89 5.31
CA PRO A 288 -19.32 -22.24 5.32
C PRO A 288 -18.60 -23.16 4.32
N ARG A 289 -17.91 -24.18 4.80
CA ARG A 289 -17.09 -25.09 3.98
C ARG A 289 -17.84 -25.77 2.83
N ASN A 290 -19.10 -26.01 3.01
CA ASN A 290 -19.98 -26.65 2.00
C ASN A 290 -20.30 -25.70 0.82
N LEU A 291 -20.01 -24.41 0.93
CA LEU A 291 -20.23 -23.40 -0.11
C LEU A 291 -18.93 -22.92 -0.78
N VAL A 292 -17.79 -23.41 -0.32
CA VAL A 292 -16.47 -22.97 -0.80
C VAL A 292 -15.81 -24.09 -1.61
N ASP A 293 -15.42 -23.76 -2.85
CA ASP A 293 -14.61 -24.61 -3.73
C ASP A 293 -13.17 -24.07 -3.72
N ILE A 294 -12.25 -24.81 -3.09
CA ILE A 294 -10.85 -24.38 -2.95
C ILE A 294 -10.06 -24.92 -4.15
N LYS A 295 -9.44 -24.00 -4.89
CA LYS A 295 -8.53 -24.32 -5.98
C LYS A 295 -7.14 -23.85 -5.61
N ASP A 296 -6.26 -24.78 -5.32
CA ASP A 296 -4.86 -24.48 -5.10
C ASP A 296 -4.11 -24.61 -6.42
N SER A 297 -3.51 -23.49 -6.87
CA SER A 297 -2.72 -23.47 -8.08
C SER A 297 -1.28 -23.97 -7.87
N SER A 298 -0.84 -24.13 -6.62
CA SER A 298 0.51 -24.56 -6.25
C SER A 298 0.68 -26.08 -6.11
N PHE A 299 -0.43 -26.84 -6.08
CA PHE A 299 -0.39 -28.29 -5.86
C PHE A 299 -1.21 -29.05 -6.91
N LEU A 300 -0.63 -29.30 -8.05
CA LEU A 300 -1.16 -30.30 -8.98
C LEU A 300 -0.95 -31.74 -8.47
N GLU A 301 -0.39 -31.96 -7.29
CA GLU A 301 -0.02 -33.31 -6.84
C GLU A 301 -0.29 -33.68 -5.37
N ASN A 302 -1.14 -33.04 -4.57
CA ASN A 302 -1.53 -33.72 -3.28
C ASN A 302 -2.83 -33.21 -2.66
N ASN A 303 -3.75 -34.14 -2.45
CA ASN A 303 -5.13 -33.99 -1.99
C ASN A 303 -5.34 -33.72 -0.48
N ASN A 304 -4.45 -33.08 0.25
CA ASN A 304 -4.63 -32.89 1.69
C ASN A 304 -4.17 -31.49 2.18
N PHE A 305 -4.77 -30.42 1.64
CA PHE A 305 -4.40 -29.06 2.03
C PHE A 305 -4.75 -28.76 3.51
N PHE A 306 -5.93 -29.12 3.97
CA PHE A 306 -6.35 -28.86 5.35
C PHE A 306 -5.58 -29.69 6.39
N ASP A 307 -5.26 -30.94 6.10
CA ASP A 307 -4.49 -31.79 7.01
C ASP A 307 -3.00 -31.33 7.08
N ASN A 308 -2.43 -30.87 5.98
CA ASN A 308 -1.08 -30.29 5.96
C ASN A 308 -1.02 -28.91 6.62
N TYR A 309 -2.10 -28.11 6.54
CA TYR A 309 -2.20 -26.81 7.21
C TYR A 309 -2.22 -26.97 8.73
N ILE A 310 -2.94 -27.95 9.26
CA ILE A 310 -2.98 -28.27 10.70
C ILE A 310 -1.63 -28.85 11.16
N THR A 311 -0.96 -29.67 10.35
CA THR A 311 0.36 -30.23 10.67
C THR A 311 1.48 -29.20 10.55
N SER A 312 1.42 -28.27 9.59
CA SER A 312 2.38 -27.18 9.48
C SER A 312 2.23 -26.15 10.60
N GLN A 313 1.02 -25.88 11.10
CA GLN A 313 0.85 -25.02 12.28
C GLN A 313 1.57 -25.59 13.51
N ASN A 314 1.64 -26.90 13.69
CA ASN A 314 2.39 -27.50 14.78
C ASN A 314 3.91 -27.33 14.64
N ASN A 315 4.45 -27.22 13.42
CA ASN A 315 5.87 -26.94 13.18
C ASN A 315 6.19 -25.43 13.25
N TYR A 316 5.23 -24.53 12.93
CA TYR A 316 5.40 -23.08 13.04
C TYR A 316 5.47 -22.54 14.47
N GLN A 317 4.93 -23.26 15.46
CA GLN A 317 4.98 -22.83 16.86
C GLN A 317 6.42 -22.68 17.40
N ASN A 318 7.40 -23.35 16.79
CA ASN A 318 8.79 -23.30 17.24
C ASN A 318 9.58 -22.09 16.70
N HIS A 319 9.11 -21.41 15.64
CA HIS A 319 9.81 -20.28 15.01
C HIS A 319 9.11 -18.93 15.20
N LEU A 320 7.97 -18.90 15.88
CA LEU A 320 7.23 -17.65 16.13
C LEU A 320 7.86 -16.85 17.28
N SER A 321 7.92 -15.53 17.12
CA SER A 321 8.30 -14.63 18.22
C SER A 321 7.37 -14.80 19.42
N PRO A 322 7.80 -14.47 20.66
CA PRO A 322 6.99 -14.66 21.87
C PRO A 322 5.60 -14.03 21.82
N GLY A 323 5.44 -12.92 21.10
CA GLY A 323 4.14 -12.27 20.88
C GLY A 323 3.22 -13.04 19.91
N ARG A 324 3.75 -13.59 18.84
CA ARG A 324 3.01 -14.42 17.87
C ARG A 324 2.63 -15.79 18.45
N LYS A 325 3.49 -16.39 19.28
CA LYS A 325 3.15 -17.64 19.99
C LYS A 325 1.91 -17.50 20.88
N ARG A 326 1.68 -16.32 21.45
CA ARG A 326 0.49 -16.04 22.30
C ARG A 326 -0.80 -15.90 21.49
N LEU A 327 -0.73 -15.33 20.29
CA LEU A 327 -1.88 -15.23 19.40
C LEU A 327 -2.33 -16.62 18.91
N VAL A 328 -1.37 -17.52 18.63
CA VAL A 328 -1.66 -18.87 18.15
C VAL A 328 -2.10 -19.80 19.27
N SER A 329 -1.62 -19.64 20.52
CA SER A 329 -2.01 -20.51 21.64
C SER A 329 -3.46 -20.33 22.11
N ASN A 330 -4.08 -19.19 21.80
CA ASN A 330 -5.50 -18.95 22.11
C ASN A 330 -6.48 -19.60 21.09
N TYR A 331 -5.96 -20.26 20.05
CA TYR A 331 -6.76 -20.92 19.01
C TYR A 331 -6.77 -22.46 19.10
N LYS A 332 -6.54 -23.05 20.26
CA LYS A 332 -6.89 -24.45 20.44
C LYS A 332 -8.41 -24.53 20.59
N SER A 333 -9.08 -25.00 19.53
CA SER A 333 -10.48 -25.41 19.59
C SER A 333 -10.63 -26.54 20.62
N SER A 334 -11.00 -26.20 21.80
CA SER A 334 -11.75 -27.09 22.69
C SER A 334 -13.21 -26.65 22.57
N ASP A 335 -14.08 -27.61 22.35
CA ASP A 335 -15.52 -27.44 22.35
C ASP A 335 -15.95 -26.62 23.55
N ILE A 336 -16.24 -25.34 23.34
CA ILE A 336 -16.81 -24.48 24.38
C ILE A 336 -18.29 -24.45 24.10
N GLU A 337 -19.02 -25.31 24.78
CA GLU A 337 -20.43 -25.10 25.07
C GLU A 337 -20.53 -23.77 25.84
N TRP A 338 -21.29 -22.84 25.30
CA TRP A 338 -21.57 -21.55 25.93
C TRP A 338 -22.58 -21.78 27.06
N ASP A 339 -22.09 -22.02 28.29
CA ASP A 339 -22.91 -21.99 29.49
C ASP A 339 -23.05 -20.58 30.00
N PHE A 340 -24.24 -20.01 29.94
CA PHE A 340 -24.58 -18.62 30.32
C PHE A 340 -24.75 -18.42 31.80
N ASN A 341 -24.34 -19.36 32.64
CA ASN A 341 -24.38 -19.19 34.10
C ASN A 341 -22.98 -18.86 34.65
N GLN A 342 -22.65 -17.57 34.69
CA GLN A 342 -21.55 -17.08 35.50
C GLN A 342 -21.99 -17.02 36.94
N ASP A 343 -21.80 -18.09 37.68
CA ASP A 343 -21.69 -18.01 39.15
C ASP A 343 -20.32 -17.42 39.50
N THR A 344 -20.36 -16.18 39.95
CA THR A 344 -19.23 -15.47 40.57
C THR A 344 -18.95 -16.05 41.95
N SER A 345 -18.20 -17.14 42.06
CA SER A 345 -17.59 -17.58 43.31
C SER A 345 -16.45 -18.57 43.04
N ASN A 346 -15.29 -18.05 42.63
CA ASN A 346 -14.01 -18.68 42.95
C ASN A 346 -13.07 -17.59 43.47
N GLU A 347 -13.10 -17.39 44.75
CA GLU A 347 -12.05 -16.74 45.51
C GLU A 347 -10.83 -17.68 45.48
N GLU A 348 -10.05 -17.68 44.39
CA GLU A 348 -8.73 -18.26 44.42
C GLU A 348 -7.83 -17.36 45.26
N ASN A 349 -7.35 -17.92 46.39
CA ASN A 349 -6.46 -17.29 47.37
C ASN A 349 -5.18 -16.78 46.70
N MET A 350 -5.18 -15.54 46.25
CA MET A 350 -3.97 -14.84 45.82
C MET A 350 -3.01 -14.65 46.97
N LYS A 351 -1.74 -14.96 46.82
CA LYS A 351 -0.70 -14.84 47.84
C LYS A 351 0.26 -13.70 47.51
N ILE A 352 0.78 -13.05 48.54
CA ILE A 352 1.88 -12.08 48.40
C ILE A 352 3.05 -12.78 47.68
N GLY A 353 3.54 -12.18 46.61
CA GLY A 353 4.60 -12.73 45.77
C GLY A 353 4.13 -13.37 44.45
N ASP A 354 2.82 -13.60 44.28
CA ASP A 354 2.28 -14.15 43.05
C ASP A 354 2.43 -13.17 41.86
N ARG A 355 2.68 -13.72 40.68
CA ARG A 355 2.75 -12.93 39.47
C ARG A 355 1.36 -12.73 38.90
N VAL A 356 0.98 -11.46 38.72
CA VAL A 356 -0.29 -11.07 38.12
C VAL A 356 -0.06 -10.25 36.88
N PHE A 357 -1.01 -10.31 35.95
CA PHE A 357 -1.00 -9.52 34.72
C PHE A 357 -2.12 -8.49 34.74
N HIS A 358 -1.78 -7.22 34.57
CA HIS A 358 -2.74 -6.16 34.40
C HIS A 358 -2.77 -5.64 32.97
N GLN A 359 -3.93 -5.56 32.35
CA GLN A 359 -4.08 -5.20 30.93
C GLN A 359 -3.40 -3.88 30.53
N LYS A 360 -3.33 -2.89 31.44
CA LYS A 360 -2.74 -1.58 31.19
C LYS A 360 -1.26 -1.48 31.60
N PHE A 361 -0.82 -2.25 32.60
CA PHE A 361 0.51 -2.11 33.21
C PHE A 361 1.42 -3.34 32.99
N GLY A 362 0.92 -4.41 32.35
CA GLY A 362 1.70 -5.62 32.10
C GLY A 362 1.85 -6.52 33.33
N TYR A 363 2.93 -7.28 33.40
CA TYR A 363 3.21 -8.21 34.50
C TYR A 363 3.70 -7.49 35.76
N GLY A 364 3.09 -7.81 36.89
CA GLY A 364 3.50 -7.36 38.21
C GLY A 364 3.55 -8.49 39.22
N LYS A 365 4.00 -8.18 40.43
CA LYS A 365 3.94 -9.06 41.61
C LYS A 365 3.02 -8.45 42.65
N ILE A 366 2.24 -9.29 43.32
CA ILE A 366 1.42 -8.87 44.47
C ILE A 366 2.38 -8.57 45.62
N LEU A 367 2.40 -7.31 46.05
CA LEU A 367 3.22 -6.87 47.20
C LEU A 367 2.42 -6.80 48.50
N PHE A 368 1.11 -6.58 48.40
CA PHE A 368 0.22 -6.43 49.53
C PHE A 368 -1.21 -6.84 49.14
N ILE A 369 -1.94 -7.44 50.07
CA ILE A 369 -3.36 -7.81 49.93
C ILE A 369 -4.06 -7.23 51.18
N GLU A 370 -5.06 -6.35 51.00
CA GLU A 370 -5.92 -5.83 52.04
C GLU A 370 -7.09 -6.77 52.32
#